data_ace7843a5933ba30d665a4d645d8c611
#
_entry.id   ace7843a5933ba30d665a4d645d8c611
#
_cell.length_a   1.000
_cell.length_b   1.000
_cell.length_c   1.000
_cell.angle_alpha   90.00
_cell.angle_beta   90.00
_cell.angle_gamma   90.00
#
_symmetry.space_group_name_H-M   'P 1'
#
loop_
_entity.id
_entity.type
_entity.pdbx_description
1 polymer ?
#
loop_
_entity_poly.entity_id
_entity_poly.type
_entity_poly.pdbx_seq_one_letter_code
_entity_poly.pdbx_strand_id
1 'polypeptide(L)'
;ADAGWAAEVESMIARRKPWTATGTGRHPAAVASSLQSAMDSAMGSASQPILVADGGEFCQWIQAGCTANSRMINGPSGAIGGGICYAIGASIARPEATIFLTMGDGTAGFYLAEFNTAVRAGCSIVALIGNDYRWNAEVQIQIDNYGADRVYGCDLDATANYADAAAGLGADAGTIDAADDLDAALAAALKNPGVSCLNILIDSYAAPKFIPMKL
;
A
#
# COMPACT_ATOMS: atom_id res chain seq x y z
N ALA A 1 -9.59 -28.75 -3.42
CA ALA A 1 -10.48 -27.62 -3.27
C ALA A 1 -11.81 -27.98 -3.93
N ASP A 2 -12.93 -27.68 -3.26
CA ASP A 2 -14.27 -27.87 -3.81
C ASP A 2 -14.45 -26.95 -5.03
N ALA A 3 -14.70 -27.55 -6.20
CA ALA A 3 -14.89 -26.82 -7.46
C ALA A 3 -16.12 -25.88 -7.39
N GLY A 4 -17.14 -26.23 -6.60
CA GLY A 4 -18.30 -25.38 -6.37
C GLY A 4 -17.93 -24.08 -5.61
N TRP A 5 -17.10 -24.19 -4.58
CA TRP A 5 -16.60 -23.02 -3.83
C TRP A 5 -15.74 -22.11 -4.71
N ALA A 6 -14.85 -22.67 -5.53
CA ALA A 6 -14.01 -21.88 -6.44
C ALA A 6 -14.87 -21.08 -7.43
N ALA A 7 -15.88 -21.71 -8.05
CA ALA A 7 -16.81 -21.06 -8.98
C ALA A 7 -17.65 -19.95 -8.30
N GLU A 8 -18.04 -20.15 -7.03
CA GLU A 8 -18.75 -19.13 -6.26
C GLU A 8 -17.87 -17.92 -5.98
N VAL A 9 -16.62 -18.12 -5.58
CA VAL A 9 -15.63 -17.03 -5.34
C VAL A 9 -15.36 -16.28 -6.65
N GLU A 10 -15.15 -16.97 -7.77
CA GLU A 10 -14.96 -16.34 -9.08
C GLU A 10 -16.19 -15.50 -9.49
N SER A 11 -17.40 -16.02 -9.27
CA SER A 11 -18.64 -15.28 -9.50
C SER A 11 -18.77 -14.04 -8.61
N MET A 12 -18.33 -14.10 -7.37
CA MET A 12 -18.32 -12.93 -6.47
C MET A 12 -17.30 -11.88 -6.93
N ILE A 13 -16.13 -12.30 -7.38
CA ILE A 13 -15.09 -11.40 -7.91
C ILE A 13 -15.61 -10.73 -9.18
N ALA A 14 -16.21 -11.48 -10.11
CA ALA A 14 -16.76 -10.95 -11.35
C ALA A 14 -17.92 -9.95 -11.16
N ARG A 15 -18.63 -10.03 -10.03
CA ARG A 15 -19.71 -9.09 -9.69
C ARG A 15 -19.22 -7.80 -9.03
N ARG A 16 -17.92 -7.64 -8.77
CA ARG A 16 -17.37 -6.39 -8.25
C ARG A 16 -17.63 -5.26 -9.23
N LYS A 17 -18.26 -4.20 -8.76
CA LYS A 17 -18.46 -3.01 -9.58
C LYS A 17 -17.11 -2.34 -9.83
N PRO A 18 -16.86 -1.84 -11.05
CA PRO A 18 -15.71 -0.99 -11.29
C PRO A 18 -15.72 0.21 -10.33
N TRP A 19 -14.56 0.56 -9.82
CA TRP A 19 -14.41 1.74 -8.98
C TRP A 19 -14.57 2.99 -9.85
N THR A 20 -15.40 3.92 -9.41
CA THR A 20 -15.56 5.21 -10.09
C THR A 20 -14.93 6.29 -9.22
N ALA A 21 -13.88 6.92 -9.72
CA ALA A 21 -13.30 8.09 -9.08
C ALA A 21 -14.28 9.27 -9.17
N THR A 22 -14.52 9.93 -8.04
CA THR A 22 -15.37 11.14 -7.96
C THR A 22 -14.59 12.35 -7.45
N GLY A 23 -13.35 12.15 -6.99
CA GLY A 23 -12.45 13.20 -6.53
C GLY A 23 -11.55 13.76 -7.63
N THR A 24 -10.76 14.76 -7.26
CA THR A 24 -9.74 15.39 -8.13
C THR A 24 -8.36 14.76 -7.97
N GLY A 25 -8.16 13.96 -6.94
CA GLY A 25 -6.93 13.22 -6.66
C GLY A 25 -6.90 11.85 -7.33
N ARG A 26 -5.89 11.06 -6.99
CA ARG A 26 -5.75 9.70 -7.48
C ARG A 26 -6.58 8.73 -6.64
N HIS A 27 -7.42 7.96 -7.29
CA HIS A 27 -8.21 6.93 -6.60
C HIS A 27 -7.31 5.77 -6.13
N PRO A 28 -7.42 5.29 -4.88
CA PRO A 28 -6.56 4.20 -4.36
C PRO A 28 -6.63 2.91 -5.17
N ALA A 29 -7.77 2.60 -5.80
CA ALA A 29 -7.89 1.44 -6.69
C ALA A 29 -7.02 1.57 -7.96
N ALA A 30 -6.80 2.79 -8.47
CA ALA A 30 -5.88 3.01 -9.58
C ALA A 30 -4.44 2.73 -9.16
N VAL A 31 -4.07 3.13 -7.93
CA VAL A 31 -2.75 2.79 -7.37
C VAL A 31 -2.58 1.27 -7.25
N ALA A 32 -3.61 0.56 -6.78
CA ALA A 32 -3.58 -0.90 -6.70
C ALA A 32 -3.38 -1.55 -8.08
N SER A 33 -4.03 -1.01 -9.14
CA SER A 33 -3.87 -1.51 -10.50
C SER A 33 -2.45 -1.29 -11.03
N SER A 34 -1.89 -0.08 -10.86
CA SER A 34 -0.50 0.24 -11.25
C SER A 34 0.50 -0.63 -10.49
N LEU A 35 0.30 -0.81 -9.17
CA LEU A 35 1.13 -1.68 -8.36
C LEU A 35 1.07 -3.14 -8.84
N GLN A 36 -0.12 -3.67 -9.17
CA GLN A 36 -0.23 -5.03 -9.70
C GLN A 36 0.57 -5.17 -11.01
N SER A 37 0.44 -4.21 -11.92
CA SER A 37 1.21 -4.20 -13.17
C SER A 37 2.72 -4.16 -12.94
N ALA A 38 3.18 -3.38 -11.95
CA ALA A 38 4.58 -3.31 -11.56
C ALA A 38 5.07 -4.65 -10.96
N MET A 39 4.26 -5.28 -10.10
CA MET A 39 4.55 -6.59 -9.53
C MET A 39 4.63 -7.67 -10.61
N ASP A 40 3.70 -7.67 -11.56
CA ASP A 40 3.70 -8.62 -12.68
C ASP A 40 4.94 -8.44 -13.57
N SER A 41 5.39 -7.20 -13.78
CA SER A 41 6.61 -6.90 -14.53
C SER A 41 7.89 -7.33 -13.78
N ALA A 42 7.86 -7.36 -12.45
CA ALA A 42 8.96 -7.81 -11.61
C ALA A 42 9.03 -9.34 -11.47
N MET A 43 8.03 -10.07 -11.99
CA MET A 43 8.04 -11.54 -11.98
C MET A 43 9.12 -12.08 -12.92
N GLY A 44 10.09 -12.78 -12.36
CA GLY A 44 11.15 -13.50 -13.07
C GLY A 44 11.06 -15.00 -12.87
N SER A 45 11.82 -15.76 -13.67
CA SER A 45 11.88 -17.23 -13.53
C SER A 45 12.51 -17.68 -12.20
N ALA A 46 13.30 -16.83 -11.55
CA ALA A 46 14.06 -17.12 -10.33
C ALA A 46 13.57 -16.35 -9.09
N SER A 47 12.80 -15.27 -9.27
CA SER A 47 12.32 -14.46 -8.13
C SER A 47 10.86 -14.08 -8.31
N GLN A 48 10.12 -14.14 -7.22
CA GLN A 48 8.74 -13.67 -7.17
C GLN A 48 8.67 -12.46 -6.25
N PRO A 49 7.92 -11.41 -6.61
CA PRO A 49 7.76 -10.25 -5.76
C PRO A 49 7.06 -10.63 -4.45
N ILE A 50 7.43 -9.96 -3.38
CA ILE A 50 6.79 -10.07 -2.07
C ILE A 50 6.05 -8.77 -1.79
N LEU A 51 4.76 -8.87 -1.49
CA LEU A 51 3.93 -7.74 -1.09
C LEU A 51 3.85 -7.67 0.43
N VAL A 52 4.31 -6.57 1.00
CA VAL A 52 4.10 -6.22 2.41
C VAL A 52 3.05 -5.12 2.46
N ALA A 53 1.87 -5.42 3.00
CA ALA A 53 0.79 -4.45 3.18
C ALA A 53 0.63 -4.18 4.68
N ASP A 54 0.94 -2.97 5.10
CA ASP A 54 0.81 -2.53 6.50
C ASP A 54 -0.63 -2.06 6.80
N GLY A 55 -0.83 -1.14 7.70
CA GLY A 55 -2.12 -0.63 8.11
C GLY A 55 -2.65 0.54 7.28
N GLY A 56 -3.82 0.96 7.65
CA GLY A 56 -4.54 2.07 7.05
C GLY A 56 -5.51 1.66 5.94
N GLU A 57 -6.40 2.56 5.62
CA GLU A 57 -7.45 2.36 4.60
C GLU A 57 -6.84 2.12 3.21
N PHE A 58 -5.73 2.81 2.89
CA PHE A 58 -4.98 2.59 1.66
C PHE A 58 -4.57 1.13 1.48
N CYS A 59 -4.01 0.51 2.53
CA CYS A 59 -3.56 -0.89 2.41
C CYS A 59 -4.71 -1.88 2.31
N GLN A 60 -5.91 -1.54 2.78
CA GLN A 60 -7.10 -2.34 2.51
C GLN A 60 -7.48 -2.31 1.02
N TRP A 61 -7.33 -1.16 0.35
CA TRP A 61 -7.47 -1.05 -1.10
C TRP A 61 -6.45 -1.92 -1.84
N ILE A 62 -5.19 -1.89 -1.40
CA ILE A 62 -4.13 -2.74 -1.98
C ILE A 62 -4.45 -4.22 -1.78
N GLN A 63 -4.88 -4.62 -0.58
CA GLN A 63 -5.25 -6.00 -0.30
C GLN A 63 -6.45 -6.49 -1.13
N ALA A 64 -7.39 -5.58 -1.46
CA ALA A 64 -8.54 -5.87 -2.29
C ALA A 64 -8.22 -5.92 -3.79
N GLY A 65 -7.24 -5.13 -4.23
CA GLY A 65 -6.92 -4.94 -5.66
C GLY A 65 -5.70 -5.71 -6.16
N CYS A 66 -4.80 -6.15 -5.26
CA CYS A 66 -3.57 -6.83 -5.63
C CYS A 66 -3.58 -8.31 -5.23
N THR A 67 -2.89 -9.12 -6.03
CA THR A 67 -2.59 -10.54 -5.75
C THR A 67 -1.08 -10.74 -5.74
N ALA A 68 -0.58 -11.55 -4.81
CA ALA A 68 0.82 -11.94 -4.74
C ALA A 68 0.93 -13.36 -4.16
N ASN A 69 1.89 -14.15 -4.65
CA ASN A 69 2.16 -15.49 -4.12
C ASN A 69 2.71 -15.44 -2.69
N SER A 70 3.45 -14.38 -2.36
CA SER A 70 3.97 -14.13 -1.02
C SER A 70 3.44 -12.79 -0.53
N ARG A 71 2.68 -12.82 0.55
CA ARG A 71 2.10 -11.63 1.19
C ARG A 71 2.35 -11.63 2.68
N MET A 72 2.70 -10.44 3.20
CA MET A 72 2.74 -10.15 4.63
C MET A 72 1.79 -8.99 4.91
N ILE A 73 0.98 -9.12 5.94
CA ILE A 73 0.04 -8.09 6.40
C ILE A 73 0.28 -7.82 7.87
N ASN A 74 -0.22 -6.71 8.38
CA ASN A 74 -0.02 -6.23 9.76
C ASN A 74 -0.59 -7.14 10.87
N GLY A 75 -0.77 -8.41 10.62
CA GLY A 75 -1.09 -9.43 11.62
C GLY A 75 -2.42 -9.25 12.37
N PRO A 76 -2.83 -10.24 13.17
CA PRO A 76 -4.14 -10.28 13.80
C PRO A 76 -4.30 -9.28 14.97
N SER A 77 -3.22 -8.75 15.51
CA SER A 77 -3.25 -7.73 16.57
C SER A 77 -3.66 -6.34 16.07
N GLY A 78 -3.68 -6.14 14.73
CA GLY A 78 -3.94 -4.84 14.14
C GLY A 78 -2.86 -3.79 14.38
N ALA A 79 -1.69 -4.17 14.89
CA ALA A 79 -0.57 -3.26 15.08
C ALA A 79 -0.08 -2.74 13.71
N ILE A 80 0.02 -1.42 13.58
CA ILE A 80 0.43 -0.74 12.35
C ILE A 80 1.84 -0.15 12.48
N GLY A 81 2.46 0.19 11.35
CA GLY A 81 3.79 0.81 11.28
C GLY A 81 4.92 -0.19 11.05
N GLY A 82 4.80 -1.44 11.51
CA GLY A 82 5.84 -2.45 11.41
C GLY A 82 6.15 -2.93 9.99
N GLY A 83 5.40 -2.51 8.97
CA GLY A 83 5.56 -2.97 7.60
C GLY A 83 6.96 -2.75 7.04
N ILE A 84 7.60 -1.61 7.33
CA ILE A 84 8.99 -1.35 6.91
C ILE A 84 9.95 -2.38 7.52
N CYS A 85 9.76 -2.76 8.78
CA CYS A 85 10.58 -3.77 9.44
C CYS A 85 10.38 -5.16 8.82
N TYR A 86 9.13 -5.51 8.45
CA TYR A 86 8.84 -6.75 7.72
C TYR A 86 9.45 -6.73 6.33
N ALA A 87 9.41 -5.60 5.62
CA ALA A 87 10.03 -5.45 4.30
C ALA A 87 11.55 -5.62 4.36
N ILE A 88 12.21 -5.06 5.39
CA ILE A 88 13.64 -5.26 5.66
C ILE A 88 13.93 -6.76 5.88
N GLY A 89 13.17 -7.40 6.77
CA GLY A 89 13.32 -8.82 7.05
C GLY A 89 13.11 -9.70 5.81
N ALA A 90 12.10 -9.39 4.99
CA ALA A 90 11.84 -10.10 3.74
C ALA A 90 12.98 -9.90 2.73
N SER A 91 13.50 -8.68 2.58
CA SER A 91 14.62 -8.38 1.67
C SER A 91 15.90 -9.10 2.06
N ILE A 92 16.18 -9.18 3.37
CA ILE A 92 17.35 -9.92 3.88
C ILE A 92 17.18 -11.44 3.67
N ALA A 93 15.98 -11.97 3.91
CA ALA A 93 15.68 -13.37 3.79
C ALA A 93 15.60 -13.87 2.32
N ARG A 94 15.25 -12.98 1.42
CA ARG A 94 15.04 -13.25 -0.01
C ARG A 94 15.68 -12.14 -0.86
N PRO A 95 17.02 -12.09 -0.91
CA PRO A 95 17.75 -11.00 -1.57
C PRO A 95 17.53 -10.95 -3.09
N GLU A 96 17.03 -12.05 -3.68
CA GLU A 96 16.65 -12.11 -5.10
C GLU A 96 15.26 -11.53 -5.38
N ALA A 97 14.43 -11.33 -4.36
CA ALA A 97 13.04 -10.87 -4.54
C ALA A 97 12.94 -9.35 -4.50
N THR A 98 12.08 -8.79 -5.33
CA THR A 98 11.66 -7.38 -5.20
C THR A 98 10.61 -7.29 -4.09
N ILE A 99 10.84 -6.45 -3.11
CA ILE A 99 9.90 -6.24 -2.01
C ILE A 99 9.08 -4.98 -2.29
N PHE A 100 7.77 -5.14 -2.41
CA PHE A 100 6.84 -4.02 -2.46
C PHE A 100 6.25 -3.81 -1.07
N LEU A 101 6.46 -2.62 -0.52
CA LEU A 101 5.91 -2.20 0.75
C LEU A 101 4.81 -1.17 0.51
N THR A 102 3.64 -1.35 1.12
CA THR A 102 2.58 -0.35 1.07
C THR A 102 2.18 0.06 2.49
N MET A 103 1.99 1.37 2.70
CA MET A 103 1.63 1.97 3.98
C MET A 103 0.68 3.15 3.75
N GLY A 104 -0.28 3.37 4.65
CA GLY A 104 -0.92 4.68 4.74
C GLY A 104 0.05 5.72 5.32
N ASP A 105 -0.21 7.00 5.13
CA ASP A 105 0.62 8.11 5.62
C ASP A 105 0.78 8.10 7.14
N GLY A 106 -0.31 8.00 7.89
CA GLY A 106 -0.25 7.86 9.34
C GLY A 106 0.53 6.62 9.78
N THR A 107 0.35 5.50 9.08
CA THR A 107 1.07 4.24 9.35
C THR A 107 2.58 4.41 9.12
N ALA A 108 2.98 5.09 8.04
CA ALA A 108 4.38 5.35 7.72
C ALA A 108 5.08 6.17 8.82
N GLY A 109 4.35 7.08 9.47
CA GLY A 109 4.89 7.92 10.54
C GLY A 109 5.40 7.16 11.77
N PHE A 110 4.96 5.91 12.02
CA PHE A 110 5.36 5.16 13.21
C PHE A 110 6.84 4.76 13.21
N TYR A 111 7.37 4.31 12.07
CA TYR A 111 8.72 3.77 11.95
C TYR A 111 9.46 4.34 10.75
N LEU A 112 9.21 5.60 10.42
CA LEU A 112 9.83 6.27 9.26
C LEU A 112 11.37 6.23 9.31
N ALA A 113 11.96 6.28 10.51
CA ALA A 113 13.40 6.19 10.69
C ALA A 113 14.02 4.89 10.17
N GLU A 114 13.23 3.81 10.03
CA GLU A 114 13.71 2.52 9.55
C GLU A 114 14.01 2.51 8.04
N PHE A 115 13.64 3.55 7.29
CA PHE A 115 14.20 3.74 5.95
C PHE A 115 15.74 3.80 5.97
N ASN A 116 16.33 4.43 6.99
CA ASN A 116 17.79 4.42 7.16
C ASN A 116 18.33 3.01 7.44
N THR A 117 17.62 2.23 8.23
CA THR A 117 17.99 0.82 8.48
C THR A 117 17.95 0.01 7.18
N ALA A 118 16.89 0.18 6.36
CA ALA A 118 16.76 -0.50 5.08
C ALA A 118 17.91 -0.14 4.12
N VAL A 119 18.25 1.15 4.02
CA VAL A 119 19.36 1.64 3.20
C VAL A 119 20.71 1.07 3.68
N ARG A 120 20.98 1.14 4.98
CA ARG A 120 22.23 0.60 5.58
C ARG A 120 22.35 -0.91 5.42
N ALA A 121 21.23 -1.63 5.42
CA ALA A 121 21.22 -3.08 5.22
C ALA A 121 21.32 -3.48 3.74
N GLY A 122 21.35 -2.52 2.81
CA GLY A 122 21.39 -2.79 1.36
C GLY A 122 20.14 -3.47 0.83
N CYS A 123 18.98 -3.19 1.43
CA CYS A 123 17.72 -3.78 1.02
C CYS A 123 17.27 -3.28 -0.36
N SER A 124 16.57 -4.14 -1.12
CA SER A 124 15.86 -3.79 -2.35
C SER A 124 14.36 -3.70 -2.04
N ILE A 125 13.84 -2.48 -1.87
CA ILE A 125 12.45 -2.21 -1.47
C ILE A 125 11.87 -1.10 -2.32
N VAL A 126 10.67 -1.32 -2.87
CA VAL A 126 9.83 -0.28 -3.48
C VAL A 126 8.69 0.02 -2.52
N ALA A 127 8.79 1.13 -1.79
CA ALA A 127 7.79 1.56 -0.83
C ALA A 127 6.80 2.55 -1.45
N LEU A 128 5.50 2.31 -1.24
CA LEU A 128 4.40 3.19 -1.64
C LEU A 128 3.69 3.66 -0.38
N ILE A 129 3.67 4.97 -0.16
CA ILE A 129 2.90 5.61 0.90
C ILE A 129 1.67 6.25 0.25
N GLY A 130 0.47 5.70 0.54
CA GLY A 130 -0.79 6.31 0.13
C GLY A 130 -1.15 7.42 1.10
N ASN A 131 -1.02 8.66 0.64
CA ASN A 131 -1.14 9.86 1.47
C ASN A 131 -2.43 10.61 1.12
N ASP A 132 -3.41 10.53 2.01
CA ASP A 132 -4.65 11.32 1.97
C ASP A 132 -4.75 12.32 3.14
N TYR A 133 -3.64 12.50 3.86
CA TYR A 133 -3.50 13.37 5.04
C TYR A 133 -4.50 13.03 6.14
N ARG A 134 -4.78 11.72 6.33
CA ARG A 134 -5.78 11.26 7.29
C ARG A 134 -5.48 9.90 7.88
N TRP A 135 -5.92 9.72 9.11
CA TRP A 135 -6.22 8.42 9.69
C TRP A 135 -7.53 7.88 9.06
N ASN A 136 -7.51 7.60 7.75
CA ASN A 136 -8.75 7.34 7.01
C ASN A 136 -9.48 6.06 7.47
N ALA A 137 -8.80 5.04 7.94
CA ALA A 137 -9.46 3.89 8.56
C ALA A 137 -10.30 4.31 9.77
N GLU A 138 -9.77 5.21 10.61
CA GLU A 138 -10.48 5.76 11.76
C GLU A 138 -11.63 6.69 11.34
N VAL A 139 -11.44 7.46 10.25
CA VAL A 139 -12.52 8.26 9.64
C VAL A 139 -13.68 7.36 9.26
N GLN A 140 -13.42 6.26 8.55
CA GLN A 140 -14.48 5.34 8.10
C GLN A 140 -15.19 4.66 9.28
N ILE A 141 -14.46 4.28 10.33
CA ILE A 141 -15.04 3.73 11.56
C ILE A 141 -15.95 4.76 12.24
N GLN A 142 -15.54 6.03 12.30
CA GLN A 142 -16.35 7.09 12.91
C GLN A 142 -17.60 7.39 12.07
N ILE A 143 -17.46 7.44 10.74
CA ILE A 143 -18.60 7.63 9.82
C ILE A 143 -19.63 6.51 10.00
N ASP A 144 -19.18 5.27 10.03
CA ASP A 144 -20.07 4.10 10.15
C ASP A 144 -20.81 4.06 11.51
N ASN A 145 -20.18 4.50 12.58
CA ASN A 145 -20.76 4.42 13.92
C ASN A 145 -21.52 5.70 14.34
N TYR A 146 -21.11 6.85 13.86
CA TYR A 146 -21.60 8.15 14.38
C TYR A 146 -22.10 9.12 13.32
N GLY A 147 -21.85 8.85 12.02
CA GLY A 147 -22.17 9.74 10.91
C GLY A 147 -21.00 10.66 10.52
N ALA A 148 -21.04 11.11 9.26
CA ALA A 148 -19.94 11.88 8.66
C ALA A 148 -19.74 13.27 9.31
N ASP A 149 -20.77 13.81 9.96
CA ASP A 149 -20.74 15.09 10.67
C ASP A 149 -20.05 14.99 12.05
N ARG A 150 -19.64 13.79 12.47
CA ARG A 150 -19.04 13.52 13.78
C ARG A 150 -17.62 12.99 13.72
N VAL A 151 -16.95 13.12 12.58
CA VAL A 151 -15.54 12.78 12.45
C VAL A 151 -14.69 13.80 13.20
N TYR A 152 -13.77 13.30 14.04
CA TYR A 152 -12.93 14.15 14.87
C TYR A 152 -11.52 13.57 15.05
N GLY A 153 -10.49 14.44 14.99
CA GLY A 153 -9.13 14.10 15.34
C GLY A 153 -8.41 13.17 14.35
N CYS A 154 -8.90 13.05 13.12
CA CYS A 154 -8.36 12.12 12.13
C CYS A 154 -7.57 12.80 11.01
N ASP A 155 -7.54 14.12 10.94
CA ASP A 155 -6.76 14.83 9.93
C ASP A 155 -5.29 14.87 10.35
N LEU A 156 -4.40 14.64 9.40
CA LEU A 156 -2.95 14.77 9.53
C LEU A 156 -2.49 16.08 8.91
N ASP A 157 -1.25 16.49 9.21
CA ASP A 157 -0.69 17.73 8.68
C ASP A 157 -0.40 17.60 7.19
N ALA A 158 -1.10 18.42 6.37
CA ALA A 158 -0.93 18.44 4.93
C ALA A 158 0.44 18.99 4.46
N THR A 159 1.26 19.52 5.37
CA THR A 159 2.64 19.93 5.06
C THR A 159 3.66 18.82 5.25
N ALA A 160 3.27 17.68 5.84
CA ALA A 160 4.14 16.54 6.02
C ALA A 160 4.50 15.91 4.66
N ASN A 161 5.80 15.87 4.35
CA ASN A 161 6.32 15.27 3.14
C ASN A 161 7.10 14.00 3.46
N TYR A 162 6.48 12.86 3.25
CA TYR A 162 7.09 11.56 3.54
C TYR A 162 8.20 11.20 2.55
N ALA A 163 8.14 11.70 1.30
CA ALA A 163 9.22 11.50 0.33
C ALA A 163 10.49 12.22 0.77
N ASP A 164 10.39 13.51 1.15
CA ASP A 164 11.54 14.28 1.61
C ASP A 164 12.15 13.68 2.88
N ALA A 165 11.31 13.18 3.78
CA ALA A 165 11.76 12.50 4.99
C ALA A 165 12.50 11.19 4.67
N ALA A 166 11.97 10.36 3.76
CA ALA A 166 12.62 9.14 3.31
C ALA A 166 13.94 9.43 2.56
N ALA A 167 13.97 10.48 1.72
CA ALA A 167 15.18 10.94 1.05
C ALA A 167 16.25 11.39 2.04
N GLY A 168 15.87 12.13 3.09
CA GLY A 168 16.77 12.53 4.17
C GLY A 168 17.35 11.33 4.95
N LEU A 169 16.69 10.18 4.89
CA LEU A 169 17.13 8.89 5.48
C LEU A 169 17.90 8.01 4.48
N GLY A 170 18.11 8.49 3.24
CA GLY A 170 18.93 7.85 2.23
C GLY A 170 18.19 7.04 1.16
N ALA A 171 16.87 7.03 1.15
CA ALA A 171 16.09 6.41 0.09
C ALA A 171 16.07 7.27 -1.18
N ASP A 172 15.89 6.64 -2.34
CA ASP A 172 15.50 7.34 -3.57
C ASP A 172 13.99 7.62 -3.50
N ALA A 173 13.59 8.87 -3.37
CA ALA A 173 12.21 9.18 -3.03
C ALA A 173 11.63 10.35 -3.84
N GLY A 174 10.32 10.29 -4.07
CA GLY A 174 9.58 11.34 -4.76
C GLY A 174 8.10 11.35 -4.38
N THR A 175 7.50 12.54 -4.47
CA THR A 175 6.05 12.70 -4.33
C THR A 175 5.40 12.59 -5.71
N ILE A 176 4.31 11.83 -5.79
CA ILE A 176 3.54 11.55 -6.99
C ILE A 176 2.14 12.13 -6.78
N ASP A 177 1.81 13.17 -7.51
CA ASP A 177 0.46 13.75 -7.49
C ASP A 177 -0.47 13.13 -8.56
N ALA A 178 -1.69 13.65 -8.67
CA ALA A 178 -2.69 13.10 -9.59
C ALA A 178 -2.34 13.29 -11.07
N ALA A 179 -1.49 14.28 -11.39
CA ALA A 179 -1.07 14.59 -12.76
C ALA A 179 0.14 13.78 -13.20
N ASP A 180 0.91 13.22 -12.26
CA ASP A 180 2.11 12.44 -12.55
C ASP A 180 1.80 11.06 -13.15
N ASP A 181 2.74 10.52 -13.90
CA ASP A 181 2.69 9.16 -14.41
C ASP A 181 3.19 8.17 -13.35
N LEU A 182 2.26 7.56 -12.62
CA LEU A 182 2.58 6.58 -11.58
C LEU A 182 3.25 5.32 -12.15
N ASP A 183 2.85 4.87 -13.34
CA ASP A 183 3.43 3.66 -13.93
C ASP A 183 4.90 3.91 -14.33
N ALA A 184 5.20 5.10 -14.85
CA ALA A 184 6.59 5.51 -15.12
C ALA A 184 7.40 5.64 -13.82
N ALA A 185 6.83 6.18 -12.75
CA ALA A 185 7.49 6.29 -11.44
C ALA A 185 7.80 4.90 -10.85
N LEU A 186 6.84 3.96 -10.91
CA LEU A 186 7.05 2.58 -10.47
C LEU A 186 8.11 1.87 -11.31
N ALA A 187 8.10 2.06 -12.64
CA ALA A 187 9.11 1.50 -13.53
C ALA A 187 10.52 2.08 -13.26
N ALA A 188 10.62 3.33 -12.84
CA ALA A 188 11.89 3.94 -12.40
C ALA A 188 12.35 3.35 -11.05
N ALA A 189 11.44 3.22 -10.08
CA ALA A 189 11.72 2.64 -8.77
C ALA A 189 12.21 1.17 -8.88
N LEU A 190 11.66 0.39 -9.80
CA LEU A 190 12.10 -1.00 -10.06
C LEU A 190 13.53 -1.10 -10.63
N LYS A 191 14.04 -0.04 -11.24
CA LYS A 191 15.44 0.00 -11.74
C LYS A 191 16.45 0.36 -10.66
N ASN A 192 15.99 0.94 -9.55
CA ASN A 192 16.84 1.24 -8.41
C ASN A 192 17.13 -0.07 -7.63
N PRO A 193 18.38 -0.48 -7.46
CA PRO A 193 18.72 -1.69 -6.72
C PRO A 193 18.56 -1.54 -5.20
N GLY A 194 18.32 -0.30 -4.73
CA GLY A 194 18.21 0.04 -3.32
C GLY A 194 16.77 0.25 -2.84
N VAL A 195 16.60 1.19 -1.92
CA VAL A 195 15.31 1.55 -1.35
C VAL A 195 14.73 2.73 -2.11
N SER A 196 13.55 2.54 -2.70
CA SER A 196 12.75 3.62 -3.28
C SER A 196 11.52 3.89 -2.42
N CYS A 197 11.09 5.16 -2.34
CA CYS A 197 9.89 5.58 -1.62
C CYS A 197 9.06 6.55 -2.47
N LEU A 198 7.85 6.14 -2.82
CA LEU A 198 6.88 6.95 -3.56
C LEU A 198 5.79 7.41 -2.58
N ASN A 199 5.77 8.72 -2.26
CA ASN A 199 4.68 9.35 -1.51
C ASN A 199 3.58 9.73 -2.51
N ILE A 200 2.51 8.92 -2.58
CA ILE A 200 1.46 9.03 -3.59
C ILE A 200 0.28 9.79 -2.98
N LEU A 201 -0.03 10.97 -3.52
CA LEU A 201 -1.20 11.73 -3.11
C LEU A 201 -2.47 11.06 -3.65
N ILE A 202 -3.36 10.67 -2.75
CA ILE A 202 -4.59 9.95 -3.06
C ILE A 202 -5.80 10.66 -2.48
N ASP A 203 -6.99 10.38 -3.02
CA ASP A 203 -8.24 10.77 -2.40
C ASP A 203 -8.63 9.82 -1.27
N SER A 204 -9.31 10.36 -0.25
CA SER A 204 -9.85 9.59 0.88
C SER A 204 -11.11 8.82 0.46
N TYR A 205 -10.98 7.55 0.14
CA TYR A 205 -12.09 6.65 -0.15
C TYR A 205 -12.13 5.49 0.84
N ALA A 206 -13.36 5.13 1.23
CA ALA A 206 -13.58 3.90 1.99
C ALA A 206 -13.18 2.67 1.17
N ALA A 207 -12.38 1.79 1.75
CA ALA A 207 -12.02 0.53 1.11
C ALA A 207 -13.24 -0.40 0.98
N PRO A 208 -13.18 -1.37 0.06
CA PRO A 208 -14.26 -2.34 -0.10
C PRO A 208 -14.48 -3.13 1.19
N LYS A 209 -15.70 -3.10 1.69
CA LYS A 209 -16.06 -3.91 2.87
C LYS A 209 -16.11 -5.38 2.50
N PHE A 210 -15.43 -6.22 3.26
CA PHE A 210 -15.60 -7.66 3.18
C PHE A 210 -16.99 -8.02 3.72
N ILE A 211 -17.81 -8.63 2.87
CA ILE A 211 -19.06 -9.26 3.35
C ILE A 211 -18.66 -10.68 3.76
N PRO A 212 -18.71 -11.03 5.07
CA PRO A 212 -18.42 -12.39 5.48
C PRO A 212 -19.42 -13.33 4.81
N MET A 213 -18.94 -14.40 4.18
CA MET A 213 -19.82 -15.48 3.73
C MET A 213 -20.54 -16.04 4.95
N LYS A 214 -21.86 -16.07 4.90
CA LYS A 214 -22.61 -16.88 5.84
C LYS A 214 -22.35 -18.34 5.46
N LEU A 215 -21.55 -19.02 6.29
CA LEU A 215 -21.37 -20.47 6.22
C LEU A 215 -22.67 -21.16 6.54
#